data_d89f494e14de6523682fcde0d3fa3f89
#
_entry.id   d89f494e14de6523682fcde0d3fa3f89
#
_cell.length_a   1.000
_cell.length_b   1.000
_cell.length_c   1.000
_cell.angle_alpha   90.00
_cell.angle_beta   90.00
_cell.angle_gamma   90.00
#
_symmetry.space_group_name_H-M   'P 1'
#
loop_
_entity.id
_entity.type
_entity.pdbx_description
1 polymer ?
#
loop_
_entity_poly.entity_id
_entity_poly.type
_entity_poly.pdbx_seq_one_letter_code
_entity_poly.pdbx_strand_id
1 'polypeptide(L)'
;MNKLILVAVAGLCFGNIYAKNPKKDKAEEGFVFTTVKENPITSIKNQNRSSTCWSFSSLGFLESELLREGKGEFDLSEMFVVHKTMEDRAVNYVRYHGDASFSPGGSFEDIVFCYKNYGMVPQDVMPGIEYGDSLPNHNELDAVAGAYVQAIGKGNQSKLSPVWKKGVTAIYDTYLGECPKEFTYKGKTYTPRTFADEVLGLNMNDYVSLTSYTHHPFYQTFSIEVQDNWRNALSYNLPIDELMEVMDNAINNGYTFAWGADVSEEGFTRDGIAVCPNAEKGAELTGSDMAHWLGLSKAEDRKSVV
;
A
#
# COMPACT_ATOMS: atom_id res chain seq x y z
N MET A 1 -47.98 40.32 -45.62
CA MET A 1 -47.78 41.70 -45.13
C MET A 1 -48.26 41.74 -43.70
N ASN A 2 -47.38 41.69 -42.75
CA ASN A 2 -47.53 42.31 -41.42
C ASN A 2 -46.21 42.06 -40.67
N LYS A 3 -45.51 43.15 -40.40
CA LYS A 3 -44.27 43.20 -39.65
C LYS A 3 -44.62 43.16 -38.18
N LEU A 4 -44.05 42.21 -37.43
CA LEU A 4 -44.07 42.23 -35.98
C LEU A 4 -42.77 42.87 -35.46
N ILE A 5 -42.90 44.00 -34.79
CA ILE A 5 -41.80 44.71 -34.12
C ILE A 5 -41.67 44.14 -32.73
N LEU A 6 -40.49 43.57 -32.41
CA LEU A 6 -40.15 43.15 -31.05
C LEU A 6 -39.33 44.26 -30.38
N VAL A 7 -39.90 44.85 -29.36
CA VAL A 7 -39.20 45.85 -28.50
C VAL A 7 -38.43 45.09 -27.43
N ALA A 8 -37.11 45.21 -27.45
CA ALA A 8 -36.23 44.75 -26.39
C ALA A 8 -36.03 45.87 -25.37
N VAL A 9 -36.47 45.66 -24.14
CA VAL A 9 -36.20 46.54 -23.01
C VAL A 9 -34.83 46.16 -22.45
N ALA A 10 -33.86 47.08 -22.60
CA ALA A 10 -32.55 46.98 -21.98
C ALA A 10 -32.63 47.49 -20.53
N GLY A 11 -32.53 46.57 -19.58
CA GLY A 11 -32.32 46.90 -18.18
C GLY A 11 -30.83 47.17 -17.91
N LEU A 12 -30.53 48.43 -17.62
CA LEU A 12 -29.19 48.87 -17.15
C LEU A 12 -29.00 48.44 -15.69
N CYS A 13 -28.28 47.39 -15.47
CA CYS A 13 -27.69 47.09 -14.15
C CYS A 13 -26.28 47.67 -14.10
N PHE A 14 -26.13 48.77 -13.34
CA PHE A 14 -24.80 49.28 -12.95
C PHE A 14 -24.16 48.28 -11.97
N GLY A 15 -23.38 47.34 -12.46
CA GLY A 15 -22.49 46.53 -11.65
C GLY A 15 -21.10 47.18 -11.63
N ASN A 16 -20.59 47.49 -10.44
CA ASN A 16 -19.23 47.97 -10.23
C ASN A 16 -18.25 46.95 -10.76
N ILE A 17 -17.61 47.28 -11.89
CA ILE A 17 -16.48 46.52 -12.41
C ILE A 17 -15.26 46.95 -11.59
N TYR A 18 -14.96 46.21 -10.52
CA TYR A 18 -13.63 46.21 -9.95
C TYR A 18 -12.72 45.56 -11.00
N ALA A 19 -11.92 46.37 -11.65
CA ALA A 19 -10.83 45.91 -12.48
C ALA A 19 -9.88 45.12 -11.57
N LYS A 20 -9.98 43.79 -11.63
CA LYS A 20 -8.96 42.92 -11.08
C LYS A 20 -7.69 43.14 -11.91
N ASN A 21 -6.68 43.77 -11.29
CA ASN A 21 -5.36 43.84 -11.86
C ASN A 21 -4.99 42.41 -12.32
N PRO A 22 -4.53 42.24 -13.57
CA PRO A 22 -3.97 40.96 -13.97
C PRO A 22 -2.78 40.71 -13.05
N LYS A 23 -2.93 39.72 -12.13
CA LYS A 23 -1.78 39.14 -11.48
C LYS A 23 -0.89 38.71 -12.66
N LYS A 24 0.31 39.30 -12.76
CA LYS A 24 1.39 38.74 -13.57
C LYS A 24 1.47 37.30 -13.08
N ASP A 25 1.13 36.35 -13.95
CA ASP A 25 1.47 34.97 -13.77
C ASP A 25 2.99 34.93 -13.58
N LYS A 26 3.43 34.83 -12.31
CA LYS A 26 4.77 34.36 -12.04
C LYS A 26 4.78 32.97 -12.65
N ALA A 27 5.61 32.78 -13.69
CA ALA A 27 5.98 31.44 -14.11
C ALA A 27 6.34 30.69 -12.81
N GLU A 28 5.61 29.65 -12.48
CA GLU A 28 5.96 28.79 -11.36
C GLU A 28 7.35 28.27 -11.68
N GLU A 29 8.36 28.74 -10.93
CA GLU A 29 9.69 28.16 -10.92
C GLU A 29 9.54 26.79 -10.22
N GLY A 30 9.08 25.79 -10.98
CA GLY A 30 8.88 24.43 -10.51
C GLY A 30 9.66 23.44 -11.37
N PHE A 31 9.75 22.22 -10.91
CA PHE A 31 10.34 21.13 -11.71
C PHE A 31 9.47 20.87 -12.93
N VAL A 32 10.12 20.76 -14.11
CA VAL A 32 9.46 20.35 -15.35
C VAL A 32 9.79 18.89 -15.59
N PHE A 33 8.75 18.03 -15.56
CA PHE A 33 8.90 16.61 -15.82
C PHE A 33 8.48 16.27 -17.25
N THR A 34 9.23 15.37 -17.87
CA THR A 34 8.88 14.77 -19.16
C THR A 34 8.67 13.28 -18.94
N THR A 35 7.49 12.77 -19.33
CA THR A 35 7.22 11.34 -19.28
C THR A 35 8.12 10.59 -20.27
N VAL A 36 9.00 9.74 -19.77
CA VAL A 36 9.88 8.90 -20.59
C VAL A 36 9.19 7.59 -20.96
N LYS A 37 8.55 6.98 -19.98
CA LYS A 37 7.82 5.72 -20.14
C LYS A 37 6.64 5.68 -19.16
N GLU A 38 5.52 5.15 -19.63
CA GLU A 38 4.32 4.91 -18.84
C GLU A 38 3.79 3.52 -19.15
N ASN A 39 3.54 2.73 -18.11
CA ASN A 39 2.92 1.42 -18.21
C ASN A 39 1.47 1.49 -17.70
N PRO A 40 0.55 0.69 -18.25
CA PRO A 40 -0.82 0.64 -17.77
C PRO A 40 -0.90 0.21 -16.31
N ILE A 41 -1.68 0.94 -15.53
CA ILE A 41 -2.01 0.62 -14.14
C ILE A 41 -3.52 0.70 -13.94
N THR A 42 -4.03 0.11 -12.86
CA THR A 42 -5.40 0.30 -12.42
C THR A 42 -5.60 1.65 -11.73
N SER A 43 -6.82 1.99 -11.34
CA SER A 43 -7.11 3.24 -10.65
C SER A 43 -6.34 3.36 -9.32
N ILE A 44 -5.84 4.57 -9.02
CA ILE A 44 -5.19 4.86 -7.74
C ILE A 44 -6.25 4.86 -6.64
N LYS A 45 -5.97 4.14 -5.56
CA LYS A 45 -6.85 3.98 -4.41
C LYS A 45 -6.35 4.78 -3.21
N ASN A 46 -7.25 5.14 -2.32
CA ASN A 46 -6.96 5.94 -1.14
C ASN A 46 -7.07 5.10 0.13
N GLN A 47 -5.94 4.75 0.72
CA GLN A 47 -5.92 4.03 2.01
C GLN A 47 -6.39 4.90 3.20
N ASN A 48 -6.43 6.22 3.06
CA ASN A 48 -6.77 7.18 4.10
C ASN A 48 -6.00 6.90 5.41
N ARG A 49 -6.68 6.55 6.49
CA ARG A 49 -6.10 6.31 7.83
C ARG A 49 -6.08 4.83 8.22
N SER A 50 -5.83 3.94 7.28
CA SER A 50 -5.78 2.50 7.56
C SER A 50 -4.39 1.99 7.96
N SER A 51 -3.32 2.72 7.63
CA SER A 51 -1.93 2.27 7.82
C SER A 51 -1.61 0.96 7.10
N THR A 52 -2.31 0.70 5.98
CA THR A 52 -2.22 -0.54 5.19
C THR A 52 -1.69 -0.31 3.78
N CYS A 53 -0.80 0.69 3.60
CA CYS A 53 -0.20 1.04 2.30
C CYS A 53 0.42 -0.16 1.59
N TRP A 54 1.00 -1.10 2.34
CA TRP A 54 1.55 -2.34 1.82
C TRP A 54 0.51 -3.20 1.08
N SER A 55 -0.73 -3.26 1.55
CA SER A 55 -1.82 -3.98 0.87
C SER A 55 -2.23 -3.26 -0.41
N PHE A 56 -2.45 -1.95 -0.33
CA PHE A 56 -2.87 -1.13 -1.47
C PHE A 56 -1.85 -1.14 -2.60
N SER A 57 -0.57 -0.89 -2.29
CA SER A 57 0.49 -0.83 -3.31
C SER A 57 0.75 -2.20 -3.94
N SER A 58 0.74 -3.26 -3.12
CA SER A 58 1.02 -4.59 -3.62
C SER A 58 -0.13 -5.17 -4.44
N LEU A 59 -1.39 -4.90 -4.07
CA LEU A 59 -2.52 -5.30 -4.91
C LEU A 59 -2.58 -4.49 -6.21
N GLY A 60 -2.30 -3.18 -6.17
CA GLY A 60 -2.17 -2.36 -7.39
C GLY A 60 -1.08 -2.89 -8.34
N PHE A 61 0.02 -3.42 -7.79
CA PHE A 61 1.03 -4.12 -8.57
C PHE A 61 0.48 -5.41 -9.20
N LEU A 62 -0.19 -6.29 -8.46
CA LEU A 62 -0.77 -7.52 -9.00
C LEU A 62 -1.87 -7.23 -10.04
N GLU A 63 -2.67 -6.20 -9.83
CA GLU A 63 -3.68 -5.73 -10.79
C GLU A 63 -3.02 -5.24 -12.09
N SER A 64 -1.90 -4.55 -12.00
CA SER A 64 -1.11 -4.13 -13.15
C SER A 64 -0.51 -5.33 -13.91
N GLU A 65 -0.08 -6.38 -13.20
CA GLU A 65 0.36 -7.63 -13.81
C GLU A 65 -0.78 -8.33 -14.55
N LEU A 66 -1.99 -8.35 -14.00
CA LEU A 66 -3.17 -8.89 -14.68
C LEU A 66 -3.49 -8.11 -15.96
N LEU A 67 -3.35 -6.78 -15.94
CA LEU A 67 -3.48 -5.95 -17.16
C LEU A 67 -2.40 -6.31 -18.19
N ARG A 68 -1.14 -6.41 -17.76
CA ARG A 68 -0.01 -6.77 -18.62
C ARG A 68 -0.18 -8.13 -19.27
N GLU A 69 -0.73 -9.11 -18.53
CA GLU A 69 -1.03 -10.46 -19.03
C GLU A 69 -2.29 -10.51 -19.90
N GLY A 70 -2.98 -9.39 -20.12
CA GLY A 70 -4.19 -9.32 -20.96
C GLY A 70 -5.42 -9.97 -20.31
N LYS A 71 -5.43 -10.17 -19.00
CA LYS A 71 -6.56 -10.73 -18.25
C LYS A 71 -7.66 -9.72 -17.97
N GLY A 72 -7.40 -8.43 -18.20
CA GLY A 72 -8.30 -7.32 -17.97
C GLY A 72 -8.07 -6.61 -16.66
N GLU A 73 -8.94 -5.64 -16.38
CA GLU A 73 -8.88 -4.83 -15.16
C GLU A 73 -9.58 -5.56 -14.01
N PHE A 74 -8.90 -5.60 -12.88
CA PHE A 74 -9.40 -6.13 -11.62
C PHE A 74 -9.30 -5.06 -10.54
N ASP A 75 -10.16 -5.17 -9.55
CA ASP A 75 -10.17 -4.41 -8.31
C ASP A 75 -10.25 -5.42 -7.16
N LEU A 76 -9.12 -5.66 -6.50
CA LEU A 76 -8.95 -6.68 -5.48
C LEU A 76 -9.11 -6.07 -4.08
N SER A 77 -9.73 -6.81 -3.16
CA SER A 77 -9.98 -6.33 -1.81
C SER A 77 -8.71 -6.27 -0.97
N GLU A 78 -8.26 -5.07 -0.66
CA GLU A 78 -7.17 -4.84 0.28
C GLU A 78 -7.53 -5.34 1.68
N MET A 79 -8.80 -5.18 2.08
CA MET A 79 -9.25 -5.49 3.43
C MET A 79 -9.41 -6.99 3.67
N PHE A 80 -9.66 -7.78 2.64
CA PHE A 80 -9.56 -9.24 2.75
C PHE A 80 -8.15 -9.68 3.12
N VAL A 81 -7.14 -9.09 2.45
CA VAL A 81 -5.73 -9.39 2.72
C VAL A 81 -5.33 -8.92 4.11
N VAL A 82 -5.73 -7.69 4.49
CA VAL A 82 -5.47 -7.13 5.83
C VAL A 82 -6.07 -8.03 6.90
N HIS A 83 -7.35 -8.42 6.77
CA HIS A 83 -8.03 -9.29 7.72
C HIS A 83 -7.25 -10.60 7.96
N LYS A 84 -6.91 -11.31 6.87
CA LYS A 84 -6.17 -12.57 6.94
C LYS A 84 -4.76 -12.41 7.51
N THR A 85 -4.06 -11.38 7.09
CA THR A 85 -2.71 -11.08 7.57
C THR A 85 -2.70 -10.76 9.06
N MET A 86 -3.66 -9.96 9.53
CA MET A 86 -3.70 -9.57 10.94
C MET A 86 -4.14 -10.71 11.87
N GLU A 87 -4.99 -11.64 11.40
CA GLU A 87 -5.25 -12.90 12.11
C GLU A 87 -3.96 -13.71 12.31
N ASP A 88 -3.15 -13.86 11.26
CA ASP A 88 -1.87 -14.57 11.32
C ASP A 88 -0.87 -13.86 12.24
N ARG A 89 -0.79 -12.52 12.12
CA ARG A 89 0.11 -11.71 12.94
C ARG A 89 -0.24 -11.77 14.42
N ALA A 90 -1.53 -11.84 14.76
CA ALA A 90 -1.97 -12.07 16.13
C ALA A 90 -1.49 -13.43 16.67
N VAL A 91 -1.55 -14.48 15.84
CA VAL A 91 -1.02 -15.79 16.21
C VAL A 91 0.49 -15.74 16.41
N ASN A 92 1.20 -15.05 15.53
CA ASN A 92 2.64 -14.85 15.66
C ASN A 92 3.00 -14.13 16.96
N TYR A 93 2.36 -12.98 17.24
CA TYR A 93 2.54 -12.23 18.47
C TYR A 93 2.36 -13.07 19.73
N VAL A 94 1.29 -13.85 19.79
CA VAL A 94 0.99 -14.73 20.94
C VAL A 94 2.04 -15.84 21.07
N ARG A 95 2.51 -16.42 19.97
CA ARG A 95 3.58 -17.42 19.96
C ARG A 95 4.93 -16.88 20.45
N TYR A 96 5.20 -15.60 20.20
CA TYR A 96 6.36 -14.91 20.72
C TYR A 96 6.14 -14.28 22.11
N HIS A 97 5.07 -14.67 22.81
CA HIS A 97 4.74 -14.17 24.16
C HIS A 97 4.67 -12.65 24.26
N GLY A 98 4.30 -11.98 23.16
CA GLY A 98 4.21 -10.54 23.07
C GLY A 98 5.53 -9.81 22.80
N ASP A 99 6.59 -10.52 22.46
CA ASP A 99 7.90 -9.95 22.13
C ASP A 99 8.10 -9.71 20.62
N ALA A 100 7.03 -9.94 19.82
CA ALA A 100 6.98 -9.54 18.42
C ALA A 100 6.16 -8.25 18.26
N SER A 101 6.28 -7.59 17.11
CA SER A 101 5.42 -6.45 16.78
C SER A 101 4.01 -6.91 16.38
N PHE A 102 2.99 -6.24 16.93
CA PHE A 102 1.63 -6.30 16.44
C PHE A 102 1.20 -4.88 16.02
N SER A 103 1.47 -4.53 14.78
CA SER A 103 1.19 -3.23 14.16
C SER A 103 0.45 -3.43 12.85
N PRO A 104 -0.22 -2.41 12.29
CA PRO A 104 -0.96 -2.53 11.02
C PRO A 104 -0.06 -2.62 9.77
N GLY A 105 1.24 -2.35 9.89
CA GLY A 105 2.19 -2.46 8.78
C GLY A 105 2.38 -3.88 8.28
N GLY A 106 2.94 -4.04 7.11
CA GLY A 106 3.20 -5.33 6.47
C GLY A 106 4.07 -5.17 5.22
N SER A 107 4.24 -6.25 4.49
CA SER A 107 5.11 -6.30 3.31
C SER A 107 4.42 -6.99 2.12
N PHE A 108 5.07 -6.93 0.95
CA PHE A 108 4.59 -7.66 -0.23
C PHE A 108 4.46 -9.17 0.03
N GLU A 109 5.31 -9.75 0.88
CA GLU A 109 5.23 -11.16 1.24
C GLU A 109 3.91 -11.54 1.93
N ASP A 110 3.27 -10.61 2.63
CA ASP A 110 1.94 -10.84 3.21
C ASP A 110 0.90 -11.08 2.13
N ILE A 111 1.01 -10.36 0.99
CA ILE A 111 0.14 -10.57 -0.18
C ILE A 111 0.43 -11.93 -0.82
N VAL A 112 1.71 -12.25 -1.03
CA VAL A 112 2.14 -13.55 -1.59
C VAL A 112 1.63 -14.69 -0.72
N PHE A 113 1.77 -14.57 0.60
CA PHE A 113 1.29 -15.55 1.55
C PHE A 113 -0.24 -15.68 1.53
N CYS A 114 -0.95 -14.55 1.54
CA CYS A 114 -2.41 -14.51 1.48
C CYS A 114 -2.91 -15.17 0.17
N TYR A 115 -2.34 -14.77 -0.96
CA TYR A 115 -2.68 -15.35 -2.26
C TYR A 115 -2.50 -16.88 -2.27
N LYS A 116 -1.37 -17.39 -1.78
CA LYS A 116 -1.04 -18.83 -1.75
C LYS A 116 -1.91 -19.62 -0.78
N ASN A 117 -2.31 -19.06 0.35
CA ASN A 117 -2.94 -19.82 1.44
C ASN A 117 -4.43 -19.55 1.59
N TYR A 118 -4.89 -18.33 1.32
CA TYR A 118 -6.28 -17.92 1.51
C TYR A 118 -7.00 -17.61 0.19
N GLY A 119 -6.25 -17.27 -0.87
CA GLY A 119 -6.81 -16.80 -2.12
C GLY A 119 -7.02 -15.29 -2.13
N MET A 120 -7.91 -14.82 -3.00
CA MET A 120 -8.25 -13.41 -3.20
C MET A 120 -9.74 -13.23 -3.41
N VAL A 121 -10.23 -12.03 -3.19
CA VAL A 121 -11.62 -11.65 -3.49
C VAL A 121 -11.65 -10.28 -4.18
N PRO A 122 -12.67 -10.01 -5.03
CA PRO A 122 -12.90 -8.68 -5.56
C PRO A 122 -13.25 -7.66 -4.46
N GLN A 123 -12.96 -6.39 -4.70
CA GLN A 123 -13.24 -5.28 -3.78
C GLN A 123 -14.73 -5.12 -3.47
N ASP A 124 -15.60 -5.33 -4.45
CA ASP A 124 -17.05 -5.25 -4.26
C ASP A 124 -17.64 -6.38 -3.41
N VAL A 125 -16.91 -7.48 -3.26
CA VAL A 125 -17.30 -8.61 -2.39
C VAL A 125 -16.95 -8.37 -0.92
N MET A 126 -15.86 -7.66 -0.66
CA MET A 126 -15.42 -7.31 0.71
C MET A 126 -14.81 -5.90 0.71
N PRO A 127 -15.64 -4.85 0.74
CA PRO A 127 -15.15 -3.47 0.79
C PRO A 127 -14.36 -3.14 2.05
N GLY A 128 -14.66 -3.82 3.17
CA GLY A 128 -13.91 -3.71 4.42
C GLY A 128 -14.14 -2.42 5.19
N ILE A 129 -15.34 -1.84 5.12
CA ILE A 129 -15.72 -0.60 5.81
C ILE A 129 -17.11 -0.78 6.42
N GLU A 130 -17.18 -1.44 7.60
CA GLU A 130 -18.45 -1.71 8.29
C GLU A 130 -18.79 -0.65 9.37
N TYR A 131 -17.94 0.33 9.54
CA TYR A 131 -18.02 1.36 10.61
C TYR A 131 -18.61 2.70 10.13
N GLY A 132 -19.20 2.75 8.93
CA GLY A 132 -19.98 3.88 8.44
C GLY A 132 -19.18 5.01 7.78
N ASP A 133 -17.87 4.92 7.69
CA ASP A 133 -17.03 5.85 6.93
C ASP A 133 -17.10 5.55 5.42
N SER A 134 -16.69 6.52 4.60
CA SER A 134 -16.57 6.35 3.13
C SER A 134 -15.17 5.92 2.69
N LEU A 135 -14.18 6.03 3.56
CA LEU A 135 -12.77 5.66 3.34
C LEU A 135 -12.24 4.88 4.54
N PRO A 136 -11.23 4.02 4.34
CA PRO A 136 -10.65 3.23 5.42
C PRO A 136 -10.14 4.10 6.58
N ASN A 137 -10.49 3.72 7.82
CA ASN A 137 -10.03 4.39 9.03
C ASN A 137 -9.90 3.35 10.15
N HIS A 138 -8.69 2.90 10.42
CA HIS A 138 -8.44 1.80 11.34
C HIS A 138 -7.96 2.25 12.73
N ASN A 139 -8.03 3.55 13.05
CA ASN A 139 -7.56 4.04 14.35
C ASN A 139 -8.19 3.31 15.53
N GLU A 140 -9.52 3.08 15.48
CA GLU A 140 -10.22 2.34 16.54
C GLU A 140 -9.96 0.85 16.45
N LEU A 141 -10.02 0.27 15.27
CA LEU A 141 -9.73 -1.15 15.03
C LEU A 141 -8.33 -1.53 15.56
N ASP A 142 -7.31 -0.76 15.20
CA ASP A 142 -5.93 -1.01 15.61
C ASP A 142 -5.77 -0.93 17.13
N ALA A 143 -6.42 0.05 17.77
CA ALA A 143 -6.40 0.20 19.22
C ALA A 143 -7.07 -1.00 19.93
N VAL A 144 -8.26 -1.40 19.47
CA VAL A 144 -9.03 -2.52 20.07
C VAL A 144 -8.32 -3.84 19.83
N ALA A 145 -7.91 -4.13 18.59
CA ALA A 145 -7.22 -5.36 18.24
C ALA A 145 -5.87 -5.47 18.99
N GLY A 146 -5.11 -4.37 19.03
CA GLY A 146 -3.84 -4.29 19.75
C GLY A 146 -4.00 -4.57 21.24
N ALA A 147 -4.97 -3.93 21.90
CA ALA A 147 -5.26 -4.15 23.31
C ALA A 147 -5.66 -5.60 23.60
N TYR A 148 -6.54 -6.17 22.75
CA TYR A 148 -6.98 -7.55 22.87
C TYR A 148 -5.80 -8.53 22.75
N VAL A 149 -5.03 -8.44 21.69
CA VAL A 149 -3.91 -9.34 21.40
C VAL A 149 -2.80 -9.21 22.47
N GLN A 150 -2.55 -7.98 22.95
CA GLN A 150 -1.60 -7.74 24.04
C GLN A 150 -2.06 -8.41 25.35
N ALA A 151 -3.33 -8.31 25.70
CA ALA A 151 -3.89 -8.96 26.88
C ALA A 151 -3.76 -10.49 26.81
N ILE A 152 -3.85 -11.08 25.62
CA ILE A 152 -3.64 -12.52 25.41
C ILE A 152 -2.15 -12.89 25.47
N GLY A 153 -1.30 -12.16 24.73
CA GLY A 153 0.11 -12.52 24.57
C GLY A 153 0.96 -12.28 25.83
N LYS A 154 0.64 -11.21 26.59
CA LYS A 154 1.38 -10.80 27.80
C LYS A 154 0.62 -11.13 29.10
N GLY A 155 -0.53 -11.78 29.02
CA GLY A 155 -1.31 -12.16 30.20
C GLY A 155 -0.62 -13.24 31.05
N ASN A 156 -0.91 -13.24 32.36
CA ASN A 156 -0.35 -14.20 33.32
C ASN A 156 -1.09 -15.54 33.39
N GLN A 157 -1.95 -15.87 32.40
CA GLN A 157 -2.66 -17.12 32.38
C GLN A 157 -1.73 -18.29 32.06
N SER A 158 -1.80 -19.36 32.86
CA SER A 158 -0.99 -20.59 32.69
C SER A 158 -1.35 -21.36 31.41
N LYS A 159 -2.57 -21.16 30.87
CA LYS A 159 -3.05 -21.81 29.65
C LYS A 159 -4.00 -20.87 28.90
N LEU A 160 -3.76 -20.71 27.62
CA LEU A 160 -4.68 -19.98 26.75
C LEU A 160 -5.92 -20.83 26.41
N SER A 161 -7.08 -20.19 26.44
CA SER A 161 -8.31 -20.75 25.91
C SER A 161 -8.25 -20.86 24.38
N PRO A 162 -8.79 -21.92 23.76
CA PRO A 162 -8.81 -22.03 22.29
C PRO A 162 -9.69 -20.98 21.60
N VAL A 163 -10.53 -20.25 22.36
CA VAL A 163 -11.46 -19.26 21.80
C VAL A 163 -10.82 -17.89 21.54
N TRP A 164 -9.60 -17.63 22.04
CA TRP A 164 -8.96 -16.34 21.85
C TRP A 164 -8.79 -15.95 20.37
N LYS A 165 -8.51 -16.92 19.50
CA LYS A 165 -8.43 -16.69 18.06
C LYS A 165 -9.76 -16.22 17.47
N LYS A 166 -10.88 -16.82 17.93
CA LYS A 166 -12.22 -16.38 17.51
C LYS A 166 -12.51 -14.94 17.94
N GLY A 167 -11.95 -14.49 19.08
CA GLY A 167 -12.06 -13.11 19.52
C GLY A 167 -11.30 -12.15 18.60
N VAL A 168 -10.11 -12.53 18.13
CA VAL A 168 -9.38 -11.75 17.11
C VAL A 168 -10.21 -11.65 15.83
N THR A 169 -10.62 -12.80 15.27
CA THR A 169 -11.45 -12.84 14.06
C THR A 169 -12.70 -11.97 14.20
N ALA A 170 -13.43 -12.08 15.33
CA ALA A 170 -14.65 -11.30 15.56
C ALA A 170 -14.41 -9.78 15.62
N ILE A 171 -13.25 -9.33 16.10
CA ILE A 171 -12.88 -7.92 16.05
C ILE A 171 -12.74 -7.49 14.58
N TYR A 172 -11.95 -8.21 13.78
CA TYR A 172 -11.77 -7.86 12.37
C TYR A 172 -13.06 -8.02 11.56
N ASP A 173 -13.87 -9.05 11.81
CA ASP A 173 -15.20 -9.21 11.18
C ASP A 173 -16.11 -8.01 11.47
N THR A 174 -16.06 -7.47 12.69
CA THR A 174 -16.91 -6.32 13.09
C THR A 174 -16.57 -5.04 12.32
N TYR A 175 -15.31 -4.79 12.04
CA TYR A 175 -14.86 -3.56 11.38
C TYR A 175 -14.69 -3.70 9.87
N LEU A 176 -14.25 -4.87 9.41
CA LEU A 176 -13.91 -5.09 7.99
C LEU A 176 -14.94 -5.99 7.26
N GLY A 177 -15.88 -6.59 8.00
CA GLY A 177 -16.78 -7.59 7.46
C GLY A 177 -16.20 -9.00 7.50
N GLU A 178 -17.08 -10.00 7.46
CA GLU A 178 -16.69 -11.42 7.45
C GLU A 178 -16.02 -11.77 6.12
N CYS A 179 -14.88 -12.47 6.19
CA CYS A 179 -14.25 -13.00 4.98
C CYS A 179 -15.17 -14.01 4.30
N PRO A 180 -15.54 -13.80 3.03
CA PRO A 180 -16.47 -14.67 2.35
C PRO A 180 -15.90 -16.08 2.18
N LYS A 181 -16.73 -17.09 2.40
CA LYS A 181 -16.38 -18.49 2.08
C LYS A 181 -16.56 -18.77 0.61
N GLU A 182 -17.61 -18.19 0.02
CA GLU A 182 -17.97 -18.27 -1.38
C GLU A 182 -18.59 -16.94 -1.82
N PHE A 183 -18.43 -16.59 -3.08
CA PHE A 183 -19.04 -15.42 -3.69
C PHE A 183 -19.31 -15.64 -5.18
N THR A 184 -20.17 -14.83 -5.77
CA THR A 184 -20.46 -14.88 -7.21
C THR A 184 -19.65 -13.83 -7.96
N TYR A 185 -18.90 -14.25 -8.96
CA TYR A 185 -18.18 -13.37 -9.88
C TYR A 185 -18.54 -13.72 -11.32
N LYS A 186 -19.02 -12.75 -12.10
CA LYS A 186 -19.47 -12.93 -13.50
C LYS A 186 -20.39 -14.14 -13.69
N GLY A 187 -21.33 -14.35 -12.74
CA GLY A 187 -22.34 -15.40 -12.80
C GLY A 187 -21.89 -16.81 -12.40
N LYS A 188 -20.65 -16.98 -11.96
CA LYS A 188 -20.11 -18.24 -11.43
C LYS A 188 -19.74 -18.08 -9.96
N THR A 189 -19.97 -19.12 -9.15
CA THR A 189 -19.59 -19.16 -7.74
C THR A 189 -18.15 -19.60 -7.59
N TYR A 190 -17.40 -18.87 -6.73
CA TYR A 190 -16.01 -19.14 -6.40
C TYR A 190 -15.81 -19.09 -4.88
N THR A 191 -14.87 -19.85 -4.40
CA THR A 191 -14.19 -19.56 -3.12
C THR A 191 -13.06 -18.57 -3.38
N PRO A 192 -12.54 -17.86 -2.35
CA PRO A 192 -11.36 -17.00 -2.54
C PRO A 192 -10.19 -17.75 -3.19
N ARG A 193 -10.00 -19.04 -2.84
CA ARG A 193 -8.93 -19.87 -3.42
C ARG A 193 -9.16 -20.15 -4.90
N THR A 194 -10.35 -20.62 -5.28
CA THR A 194 -10.66 -20.92 -6.69
C THR A 194 -10.70 -19.67 -7.56
N PHE A 195 -11.07 -18.53 -7.01
CA PHE A 195 -10.97 -17.26 -7.73
C PHE A 195 -9.52 -16.88 -8.04
N ALA A 196 -8.63 -17.00 -7.06
CA ALA A 196 -7.20 -16.76 -7.27
C ALA A 196 -6.61 -17.73 -8.30
N ASP A 197 -6.96 -19.02 -8.25
CA ASP A 197 -6.38 -20.04 -9.12
C ASP A 197 -6.95 -20.01 -10.54
N GLU A 198 -8.27 -19.89 -10.69
CA GLU A 198 -8.95 -20.04 -11.99
C GLU A 198 -9.16 -18.73 -12.73
N VAL A 199 -9.32 -17.62 -12.01
CA VAL A 199 -9.64 -16.31 -12.59
C VAL A 199 -8.40 -15.44 -12.69
N LEU A 200 -7.69 -15.25 -11.58
CA LEU A 200 -6.47 -14.45 -11.57
C LEU A 200 -5.29 -15.24 -12.17
N GLY A 201 -5.06 -16.46 -11.71
CA GLY A 201 -4.07 -17.39 -12.26
C GLY A 201 -2.64 -16.86 -12.24
N LEU A 202 -2.29 -16.00 -11.26
CA LEU A 202 -0.93 -15.51 -11.07
C LEU A 202 -0.10 -16.56 -10.34
N ASN A 203 1.14 -16.76 -10.77
CA ASN A 203 2.07 -17.63 -10.08
C ASN A 203 2.97 -16.80 -9.15
N MET A 204 2.71 -16.87 -7.85
CA MET A 204 3.46 -16.11 -6.84
C MET A 204 4.95 -16.49 -6.74
N ASN A 205 5.39 -17.53 -7.42
CA ASN A 205 6.82 -17.88 -7.47
C ASN A 205 7.58 -17.13 -8.58
N ASP A 206 6.88 -16.40 -9.44
CA ASP A 206 7.48 -15.61 -10.51
C ASP A 206 7.92 -14.23 -10.02
N TYR A 207 7.58 -13.89 -8.78
CA TYR A 207 7.91 -12.60 -8.15
C TYR A 207 9.09 -12.75 -7.20
N VAL A 208 9.97 -11.77 -7.20
CA VAL A 208 11.16 -11.72 -6.35
C VAL A 208 11.19 -10.38 -5.61
N SER A 209 11.56 -10.43 -4.33
CA SER A 209 11.87 -9.23 -3.56
C SER A 209 13.34 -8.87 -3.74
N LEU A 210 13.60 -7.62 -4.12
CA LEU A 210 14.93 -7.05 -4.30
C LEU A 210 15.16 -5.95 -3.28
N THR A 211 16.42 -5.75 -2.88
CA THR A 211 16.81 -4.71 -1.95
C THR A 211 18.26 -4.30 -2.18
N SER A 212 18.69 -3.20 -1.54
CA SER A 212 20.08 -2.73 -1.60
C SER A 212 20.55 -2.27 -0.23
N TYR A 213 21.21 -3.16 0.51
CA TYR A 213 21.77 -2.88 1.83
C TYR A 213 23.25 -3.24 1.90
N THR A 214 24.06 -2.31 2.42
CA THR A 214 25.53 -2.49 2.49
C THR A 214 26.00 -3.30 3.71
N HIS A 215 25.13 -3.52 4.70
CA HIS A 215 25.47 -4.31 5.89
C HIS A 215 25.32 -5.82 5.70
N HIS A 216 24.73 -6.24 4.57
CA HIS A 216 24.68 -7.62 4.13
C HIS A 216 25.45 -7.82 2.81
N PRO A 217 25.99 -9.01 2.56
CA PRO A 217 26.66 -9.30 1.29
C PRO A 217 25.73 -9.11 0.09
N PHE A 218 26.21 -8.46 -0.96
CA PHE A 218 25.50 -8.41 -2.23
C PHE A 218 25.43 -9.79 -2.90
N TYR A 219 24.46 -9.95 -3.78
CA TYR A 219 24.18 -11.18 -4.56
C TYR A 219 23.80 -12.38 -3.70
N GLN A 220 23.23 -12.12 -2.53
CA GLN A 220 22.69 -13.13 -1.61
C GLN A 220 21.33 -12.68 -1.10
N THR A 221 20.56 -13.63 -0.61
CA THR A 221 19.28 -13.34 0.06
C THR A 221 19.50 -13.20 1.55
N PHE A 222 18.78 -12.27 2.15
CA PHE A 222 18.66 -12.14 3.60
C PHE A 222 17.26 -11.67 3.97
N SER A 223 16.91 -11.77 5.23
CA SER A 223 15.66 -11.23 5.77
C SER A 223 15.90 -9.80 6.23
N ILE A 224 15.23 -8.83 5.62
CA ILE A 224 15.33 -7.41 6.04
C ILE A 224 14.82 -7.31 7.48
N GLU A 225 15.64 -6.73 8.36
CA GLU A 225 15.40 -6.66 9.80
C GLU A 225 14.48 -5.48 10.18
N VAL A 226 13.32 -5.42 9.60
CA VAL A 226 12.27 -4.45 9.91
C VAL A 226 11.04 -5.14 10.51
N GLN A 227 10.32 -4.44 11.38
CA GLN A 227 9.17 -5.00 12.09
C GLN A 227 8.04 -5.45 11.15
N ASP A 228 7.93 -4.82 9.98
CA ASP A 228 6.91 -5.13 9.00
C ASP A 228 7.23 -6.38 8.18
N ASN A 229 8.50 -6.82 8.15
CA ASN A 229 8.91 -8.12 7.65
C ASN A 229 8.76 -9.24 8.71
N TRP A 230 7.65 -9.27 9.40
CA TRP A 230 7.39 -10.19 10.51
C TRP A 230 7.31 -11.66 10.09
N ARG A 231 7.14 -11.95 8.81
CA ARG A 231 7.23 -13.32 8.24
C ARG A 231 8.66 -13.74 7.95
N ASN A 232 9.64 -12.85 8.14
CA ASN A 232 11.05 -13.08 7.81
C ASN A 232 11.26 -13.47 6.34
N ALA A 233 10.53 -12.81 5.46
CA ALA A 233 10.68 -13.00 4.01
C ALA A 233 12.08 -12.60 3.56
N LEU A 234 12.58 -13.30 2.54
CA LEU A 234 13.91 -13.07 2.00
C LEU A 234 13.86 -12.11 0.82
N SER A 235 14.78 -11.14 0.82
CA SER A 235 15.02 -10.25 -0.31
C SER A 235 16.42 -10.51 -0.88
N TYR A 236 16.56 -10.43 -2.19
CA TYR A 236 17.85 -10.56 -2.86
C TYR A 236 18.55 -9.21 -2.89
N ASN A 237 19.77 -9.16 -2.38
CA ASN A 237 20.53 -7.94 -2.17
C ASN A 237 21.38 -7.60 -3.38
N LEU A 238 21.20 -6.42 -3.95
CA LEU A 238 21.96 -5.91 -5.09
C LEU A 238 22.66 -4.60 -4.74
N PRO A 239 23.78 -4.26 -5.40
CA PRO A 239 24.25 -2.87 -5.40
C PRO A 239 23.16 -1.91 -5.90
N ILE A 240 23.11 -0.70 -5.36
CA ILE A 240 22.03 0.26 -5.66
C ILE A 240 21.95 0.58 -7.16
N ASP A 241 23.07 0.72 -7.84
CA ASP A 241 23.09 1.01 -9.28
C ASP A 241 22.47 -0.15 -10.08
N GLU A 242 22.78 -1.40 -9.72
CA GLU A 242 22.19 -2.58 -10.38
C GLU A 242 20.70 -2.72 -10.07
N LEU A 243 20.28 -2.40 -8.84
CA LEU A 243 18.86 -2.34 -8.49
C LEU A 243 18.12 -1.32 -9.36
N MET A 244 18.68 -0.13 -9.55
CA MET A 244 18.11 0.89 -10.43
C MET A 244 18.06 0.43 -11.89
N GLU A 245 19.09 -0.24 -12.39
CA GLU A 245 19.09 -0.83 -13.74
C GLU A 245 17.98 -1.87 -13.92
N VAL A 246 17.73 -2.70 -12.91
CA VAL A 246 16.63 -3.68 -12.93
C VAL A 246 15.29 -3.00 -12.97
N MET A 247 15.09 -1.92 -12.18
CA MET A 247 13.86 -1.14 -12.16
C MET A 247 13.61 -0.47 -13.52
N ASP A 248 14.61 0.17 -14.10
CA ASP A 248 14.53 0.80 -15.44
C ASP A 248 14.22 -0.24 -16.53
N ASN A 249 14.89 -1.40 -16.46
CA ASN A 249 14.64 -2.48 -17.39
C ASN A 249 13.21 -3.04 -17.27
N ALA A 250 12.71 -3.21 -16.05
CA ALA A 250 11.34 -3.66 -15.81
C ALA A 250 10.33 -2.69 -16.44
N ILE A 251 10.44 -1.39 -16.16
CA ILE A 251 9.53 -0.37 -16.71
C ILE A 251 9.61 -0.36 -18.25
N ASN A 252 10.81 -0.37 -18.83
CA ASN A 252 10.99 -0.36 -20.26
C ASN A 252 10.40 -1.58 -20.98
N ASN A 253 10.31 -2.72 -20.30
CA ASN A 253 9.72 -3.95 -20.80
C ASN A 253 8.23 -4.13 -20.43
N GLY A 254 7.57 -3.09 -19.90
CA GLY A 254 6.14 -3.10 -19.63
C GLY A 254 5.74 -3.65 -18.27
N TYR A 255 6.69 -3.91 -17.38
CA TYR A 255 6.43 -4.34 -16.00
C TYR A 255 6.27 -3.14 -15.08
N THR A 256 5.54 -3.34 -14.00
CA THR A 256 5.52 -2.47 -12.83
C THR A 256 6.23 -3.19 -11.67
N PHE A 257 6.38 -2.53 -10.54
CA PHE A 257 6.89 -3.12 -9.31
C PHE A 257 6.22 -2.48 -8.10
N ALA A 258 6.04 -3.25 -7.03
CA ALA A 258 5.68 -2.71 -5.73
C ALA A 258 6.95 -2.13 -5.10
N TRP A 259 6.85 -0.88 -4.63
CA TRP A 259 7.98 -0.16 -4.04
C TRP A 259 7.62 0.29 -2.64
N GLY A 260 8.44 -0.10 -1.67
CA GLY A 260 8.40 0.40 -0.30
C GLY A 260 9.50 1.43 -0.08
N ALA A 261 9.16 2.57 0.49
CA ALA A 261 10.08 3.64 0.82
C ALA A 261 9.60 4.42 2.05
N ASP A 262 10.54 5.10 2.73
CA ASP A 262 10.17 6.06 3.77
C ASP A 262 9.55 7.32 3.13
N VAL A 263 8.28 7.54 3.40
CA VAL A 263 7.52 8.71 2.93
C VAL A 263 7.50 9.85 3.94
N SER A 264 8.18 9.71 5.07
CA SER A 264 8.24 10.74 6.11
C SER A 264 9.39 11.74 5.91
N GLU A 265 10.17 11.59 4.84
CA GLU A 265 11.24 12.52 4.49
C GLU A 265 10.71 13.91 4.11
N GLU A 266 11.48 14.94 4.45
CA GLU A 266 11.11 16.34 4.17
C GLU A 266 10.84 16.60 2.69
N GLY A 267 11.60 15.94 1.81
CA GLY A 267 11.44 16.08 0.36
C GLY A 267 10.26 15.32 -0.23
N PHE A 268 9.57 14.46 0.52
CA PHE A 268 8.38 13.74 0.05
C PHE A 268 7.14 14.60 0.28
N THR A 269 6.74 15.35 -0.75
CA THR A 269 5.70 16.38 -0.61
C THR A 269 4.29 15.85 -0.90
N ARG A 270 3.28 16.57 -0.40
CA ARG A 270 1.87 16.27 -0.71
C ARG A 270 1.45 16.67 -2.12
N ASP A 271 2.30 17.40 -2.83
CA ASP A 271 2.06 17.89 -4.20
C ASP A 271 2.38 16.81 -5.26
N GLY A 272 2.69 15.59 -4.82
CA GLY A 272 3.01 14.46 -5.70
C GLY A 272 4.44 14.47 -6.22
N ILE A 273 5.32 15.24 -5.59
CA ILE A 273 6.73 15.35 -5.94
C ILE A 273 7.57 14.88 -4.76
N ALA A 274 8.56 14.02 -5.03
CA ALA A 274 9.60 13.66 -4.09
C ALA A 274 10.93 14.23 -4.57
N VAL A 275 11.59 15.01 -3.73
CA VAL A 275 12.86 15.68 -4.04
C VAL A 275 13.88 15.35 -2.97
N CYS A 276 15.08 14.94 -3.35
CA CYS A 276 16.20 14.86 -2.43
C CYS A 276 16.80 16.28 -2.25
N PRO A 277 16.59 16.95 -1.10
CA PRO A 277 17.02 18.32 -0.90
C PRO A 277 18.54 18.48 -0.91
N ASN A 278 19.28 17.40 -0.73
CA ASN A 278 20.73 17.36 -0.69
C ASN A 278 21.29 16.36 -1.72
N ALA A 279 20.84 16.43 -2.96
CA ALA A 279 21.21 15.48 -4.02
C ALA A 279 22.75 15.35 -4.20
N GLU A 280 23.51 16.42 -3.97
CA GLU A 280 24.98 16.40 -3.97
C GLU A 280 25.56 15.57 -2.80
N LYS A 281 24.80 15.42 -1.73
CA LYS A 281 25.13 14.59 -0.55
C LYS A 281 24.43 13.23 -0.58
N GLY A 282 23.79 12.87 -1.67
CA GLY A 282 22.99 11.66 -1.80
C GLY A 282 23.74 10.39 -1.39
N ALA A 283 25.04 10.31 -1.68
CA ALA A 283 25.88 9.19 -1.28
C ALA A 283 26.07 9.10 0.27
N GLU A 284 26.02 10.22 0.98
CA GLU A 284 26.08 10.25 2.45
C GLU A 284 24.74 9.80 3.08
N LEU A 285 23.66 9.93 2.32
CA LEU A 285 22.31 9.61 2.77
C LEU A 285 22.00 8.11 2.66
N THR A 286 22.71 7.39 1.81
CA THR A 286 22.62 5.92 1.72
C THR A 286 23.27 5.21 2.91
N GLY A 287 24.04 5.91 3.71
CA GLY A 287 24.57 5.41 4.99
C GLY A 287 23.59 5.52 6.16
N SER A 288 22.42 6.13 5.98
CA SER A 288 21.50 6.43 7.07
C SER A 288 20.85 5.19 7.68
N ASP A 289 20.58 4.17 6.87
CA ASP A 289 20.07 2.89 7.35
C ASP A 289 21.09 2.19 8.25
N MET A 290 22.37 2.22 7.85
CA MET A 290 23.45 1.72 8.70
C MET A 290 23.54 2.50 10.02
N ALA A 291 23.30 3.80 10.01
CA ALA A 291 23.30 4.63 11.20
C ALA A 291 22.19 4.22 12.17
N HIS A 292 21.00 3.91 11.69
CA HIS A 292 19.89 3.39 12.50
C HIS A 292 20.25 2.05 13.15
N TRP A 293 20.70 1.09 12.39
CA TRP A 293 21.09 -0.23 12.87
C TRP A 293 22.22 -0.18 13.90
N LEU A 294 23.10 0.80 13.77
CA LEU A 294 24.16 1.06 14.74
C LEU A 294 23.71 1.91 15.95
N GLY A 295 22.42 2.29 16.01
CA GLY A 295 21.88 3.13 17.07
C GLY A 295 22.32 4.59 17.00
N LEU A 296 22.70 5.07 15.80
CA LEU A 296 23.05 6.46 15.54
C LEU A 296 21.78 7.32 15.41
N SER A 297 21.87 8.56 14.98
CA SER A 297 20.73 9.47 15.08
C SER A 297 19.56 9.11 14.15
N LYS A 298 18.32 9.33 14.61
CA LYS A 298 17.10 9.11 13.82
C LYS A 298 16.99 9.94 12.54
N ALA A 299 17.76 11.00 12.41
CA ALA A 299 17.76 11.85 11.21
C ALA A 299 18.44 11.15 10.02
N GLU A 300 19.25 10.15 10.31
CA GLU A 300 19.99 9.38 9.31
C GLU A 300 19.28 8.10 8.88
N ASP A 301 18.15 7.74 9.53
CA ASP A 301 17.45 6.47 9.46
C ASP A 301 16.41 6.37 8.31
N ARG A 302 16.17 7.41 7.57
CA ARG A 302 14.93 7.53 6.77
C ARG A 302 15.07 7.31 5.28
N LYS A 303 16.00 6.47 4.83
CA LYS A 303 16.31 6.32 3.40
C LYS A 303 16.52 4.90 2.92
N SER A 304 15.75 3.95 3.45
CA SER A 304 15.69 2.61 2.88
C SER A 304 14.74 2.57 1.70
N VAL A 305 15.24 2.12 0.59
CA VAL A 305 14.44 1.63 -0.53
C VAL A 305 14.27 0.13 -0.29
N VAL A 306 13.03 -0.30 -0.09
CA VAL A 306 12.67 -1.71 0.04
C VAL A 306 12.17 -2.24 -1.28
#